data_8430c95dfb5bb43a26de0e3b5d602453
#
_entry.id   8430c95dfb5bb43a26de0e3b5d602453
#
_cell.length_a   1.000
_cell.length_b   1.000
_cell.length_c   1.000
_cell.angle_alpha   90.00
_cell.angle_beta   90.00
_cell.angle_gamma   90.00
#
_symmetry.space_group_name_H-M   'P 1'
#
loop_
_entity.id
_entity.type
_entity.pdbx_description
1 polymer ?
#
loop_
_entity_poly.entity_id
_entity_poly.type
_entity_poly.pdbx_seq_one_letter_code
_entity_poly.pdbx_strand_id
1 'polypeptide(L)'
;ITDKILELTSLTEKADAYTRSLSGGMKRRLLVAKAMVHQPPILILDEPTAGVDVDLRQKLLENVKDLNKQGVTIILTTHYLEEAEQLCDRVAIINHGKIAALDKTENLLSQIHLKKIKFKVKNFKSIGEYLDNNLKIEYLKNNEIAIKYDKTEINIEDIILKIKEKGLEIQDIMTEDADLEDVFIKLTSNL
;
A
#
# COMPACT_ATOMS: atom_id res chain seq x y z
N ILE A 1 27.28 0.01 -17.74
CA ILE A 1 26.10 0.74 -17.19
C ILE A 1 24.81 0.20 -17.82
N THR A 2 24.71 0.22 -19.14
CA THR A 2 23.49 -0.18 -19.87
C THR A 2 23.07 -1.61 -19.53
N ASP A 3 23.97 -2.59 -19.55
CA ASP A 3 23.66 -3.99 -19.26
C ASP A 3 23.09 -4.17 -17.86
N LYS A 4 23.71 -3.51 -16.86
CA LYS A 4 23.21 -3.53 -15.48
C LYS A 4 21.78 -2.95 -15.37
N ILE A 5 21.48 -1.90 -16.11
CA ILE A 5 20.14 -1.28 -16.09
C ILE A 5 19.11 -2.15 -16.81
N LEU A 6 19.49 -2.80 -17.92
CA LEU A 6 18.63 -3.77 -18.59
C LEU A 6 18.33 -4.98 -17.70
N GLU A 7 19.30 -5.44 -16.92
CA GLU A 7 19.12 -6.49 -15.92
C GLU A 7 18.16 -6.05 -14.82
N LEU A 8 18.39 -4.86 -14.23
CA LEU A 8 17.53 -4.29 -13.18
C LEU A 8 16.07 -4.12 -13.63
N THR A 9 15.86 -3.81 -14.91
CA THR A 9 14.51 -3.64 -15.48
C THR A 9 13.97 -4.91 -16.14
N SER A 10 14.68 -6.05 -16.02
CA SER A 10 14.35 -7.34 -16.65
C SER A 10 14.10 -7.22 -18.17
N LEU A 11 15.00 -6.51 -18.86
CA LEU A 11 14.97 -6.29 -20.30
C LEU A 11 16.19 -6.85 -21.02
N THR A 12 17.08 -7.58 -20.35
CA THR A 12 18.33 -8.13 -20.91
C THR A 12 18.08 -8.97 -22.17
N GLU A 13 17.08 -9.86 -22.14
CA GLU A 13 16.73 -10.71 -23.30
C GLU A 13 16.16 -9.92 -24.49
N LYS A 14 15.83 -8.65 -24.28
CA LYS A 14 15.26 -7.74 -25.28
C LYS A 14 16.20 -6.60 -25.65
N ALA A 15 17.49 -6.71 -25.30
CA ALA A 15 18.48 -5.67 -25.55
C ALA A 15 18.56 -5.24 -27.02
N ASP A 16 18.47 -6.19 -27.95
CA ASP A 16 18.52 -5.96 -29.39
C ASP A 16 17.14 -5.86 -30.05
N ALA A 17 16.06 -5.87 -29.26
CA ALA A 17 14.69 -5.82 -29.80
C ALA A 17 14.30 -4.39 -30.17
N TYR A 18 13.56 -4.25 -31.26
CA TYR A 18 12.97 -2.95 -31.60
C TYR A 18 11.90 -2.57 -30.57
N THR A 19 11.89 -1.31 -30.15
CA THR A 19 10.92 -0.78 -29.17
C THR A 19 9.45 -1.05 -29.57
N ARG A 20 9.15 -1.05 -30.88
CA ARG A 20 7.81 -1.37 -31.40
C ARG A 20 7.34 -2.80 -31.09
N SER A 21 8.26 -3.75 -30.91
CA SER A 21 7.95 -5.14 -30.61
C SER A 21 7.78 -5.43 -29.13
N LEU A 22 8.02 -4.45 -28.25
CA LEU A 22 7.87 -4.58 -26.81
C LEU A 22 6.40 -4.47 -26.40
N SER A 23 6.01 -5.26 -25.39
CA SER A 23 4.70 -5.11 -24.73
C SER A 23 4.58 -3.76 -24.01
N GLY A 24 3.36 -3.37 -23.59
CA GLY A 24 3.12 -2.14 -22.83
C GLY A 24 3.95 -2.06 -21.55
N GLY A 25 3.97 -3.14 -20.76
CA GLY A 25 4.78 -3.22 -19.53
C GLY A 25 6.29 -3.18 -19.82
N MET A 26 6.76 -3.81 -20.92
CA MET A 26 8.17 -3.72 -21.32
C MET A 26 8.55 -2.30 -21.74
N LYS A 27 7.68 -1.59 -22.47
CA LYS A 27 7.91 -0.19 -22.82
C LYS A 27 7.99 0.70 -21.59
N ARG A 28 7.14 0.46 -20.59
CA ARG A 28 7.18 1.20 -19.31
C ARG A 28 8.52 1.01 -18.60
N ARG A 29 8.97 -0.25 -18.46
CA ARG A 29 10.27 -0.56 -17.88
C ARG A 29 11.44 0.04 -18.67
N LEU A 30 11.34 0.07 -20.00
CA LEU A 30 12.34 0.74 -20.84
C LEU A 30 12.40 2.25 -20.57
N LEU A 31 11.28 2.92 -20.33
CA LEU A 31 11.25 4.34 -19.96
C LEU A 31 11.97 4.58 -18.62
N VAL A 32 11.75 3.71 -17.63
CA VAL A 32 12.49 3.77 -16.35
C VAL A 32 13.98 3.53 -16.58
N ALA A 33 14.35 2.49 -17.35
CA ALA A 33 15.74 2.22 -17.71
C ALA A 33 16.43 3.43 -18.36
N LYS A 34 15.74 4.09 -19.31
CA LYS A 34 16.26 5.31 -19.97
C LYS A 34 16.50 6.44 -18.97
N ALA A 35 15.62 6.64 -18.02
CA ALA A 35 15.76 7.67 -17.00
C ALA A 35 16.95 7.41 -16.06
N MET A 36 17.35 6.14 -15.88
CA MET A 36 18.43 5.73 -14.99
C MET A 36 19.83 5.71 -15.66
N VAL A 37 19.89 5.64 -17.00
CA VAL A 37 21.13 5.36 -17.74
C VAL A 37 22.24 6.37 -17.51
N HIS A 38 21.89 7.63 -17.26
CA HIS A 38 22.84 8.72 -17.03
C HIS A 38 23.10 9.00 -15.54
N GLN A 39 22.60 8.11 -14.65
CA GLN A 39 22.80 8.18 -13.19
C GLN A 39 22.47 9.56 -12.59
N PRO A 40 21.26 10.06 -12.76
CA PRO A 40 20.89 11.39 -12.30
C PRO A 40 20.87 11.46 -10.77
N PRO A 41 21.21 12.60 -10.15
CA PRO A 41 21.07 12.78 -8.72
C PRO A 41 19.60 12.88 -8.26
N ILE A 42 18.69 13.23 -9.18
CA ILE A 42 17.24 13.30 -8.97
C ILE A 42 16.56 12.52 -10.07
N LEU A 43 15.71 11.58 -9.70
CA LEU A 43 14.94 10.73 -10.61
C LEU A 43 13.45 10.99 -10.40
N ILE A 44 12.75 11.38 -11.47
CA ILE A 44 11.30 11.59 -11.43
C ILE A 44 10.64 10.45 -12.22
N LEU A 45 9.76 9.71 -11.56
CA LEU A 45 9.05 8.56 -12.11
C LEU A 45 7.55 8.81 -12.04
N ASP A 46 6.91 8.84 -13.20
CA ASP A 46 5.46 8.99 -13.30
C ASP A 46 4.82 7.64 -13.53
N GLU A 47 4.07 7.15 -12.51
CA GLU A 47 3.36 5.86 -12.53
C GLU A 47 4.28 4.68 -12.97
N PRO A 48 5.47 4.46 -12.36
CA PRO A 48 6.49 3.56 -12.91
C PRO A 48 6.04 2.11 -13.01
N THR A 49 5.08 1.69 -12.20
CA THR A 49 4.59 0.31 -12.07
C THR A 49 3.27 0.07 -12.78
N ALA A 50 2.63 1.09 -13.34
CA ALA A 50 1.35 0.97 -14.00
C ALA A 50 1.41 -0.03 -15.18
N GLY A 51 0.52 -1.05 -15.15
CA GLY A 51 0.47 -2.10 -16.20
C GLY A 51 1.64 -3.09 -16.17
N VAL A 52 2.41 -3.11 -15.09
CA VAL A 52 3.46 -4.12 -14.83
C VAL A 52 2.86 -5.24 -13.96
N ASP A 53 3.22 -6.49 -14.27
CA ASP A 53 2.79 -7.64 -13.45
C ASP A 53 3.40 -7.60 -12.04
N VAL A 54 2.82 -8.38 -11.13
CA VAL A 54 3.11 -8.30 -9.68
C VAL A 54 4.59 -8.57 -9.38
N ASP A 55 5.17 -9.60 -9.97
CA ASP A 55 6.56 -10.00 -9.68
C ASP A 55 7.57 -8.96 -10.18
N LEU A 56 7.32 -8.42 -11.38
CA LEU A 56 8.16 -7.38 -11.96
C LEU A 56 7.96 -6.02 -11.28
N ARG A 57 6.74 -5.74 -10.79
CA ARG A 57 6.47 -4.56 -9.96
C ARG A 57 7.33 -4.57 -8.72
N GLN A 58 7.33 -5.68 -7.98
CA GLN A 58 8.12 -5.82 -6.77
C GLN A 58 9.61 -5.58 -7.03
N LYS A 59 10.17 -6.21 -8.06
CA LYS A 59 11.58 -5.98 -8.46
C LYS A 59 11.88 -4.53 -8.80
N LEU A 60 10.98 -3.85 -9.52
CA LEU A 60 11.16 -2.46 -9.87
C LEU A 60 11.18 -1.56 -8.64
N LEU A 61 10.28 -1.80 -7.67
CA LEU A 61 10.23 -1.05 -6.41
C LEU A 61 11.48 -1.28 -5.56
N GLU A 62 11.99 -2.51 -5.49
CA GLU A 62 13.24 -2.83 -4.82
C GLU A 62 14.43 -2.08 -5.45
N ASN A 63 14.51 -2.04 -6.79
CA ASN A 63 15.54 -1.29 -7.49
C ASN A 63 15.45 0.22 -7.22
N VAL A 64 14.24 0.79 -7.19
CA VAL A 64 14.01 2.19 -6.83
C VAL A 64 14.49 2.48 -5.41
N LYS A 65 14.18 1.59 -4.46
CA LYS A 65 14.62 1.68 -3.07
C LYS A 65 16.16 1.62 -2.95
N ASP A 66 16.80 0.75 -3.72
CA ASP A 66 18.25 0.61 -3.69
C ASP A 66 18.97 1.83 -4.32
N LEU A 67 18.40 2.43 -5.35
CA LEU A 67 18.89 3.71 -5.88
C LEU A 67 18.80 4.84 -4.85
N ASN A 68 17.69 4.90 -4.12
CA ASN A 68 17.53 5.89 -3.06
C ASN A 68 18.57 5.70 -1.95
N LYS A 69 18.83 4.45 -1.51
CA LYS A 69 19.90 4.13 -0.54
C LYS A 69 21.29 4.53 -1.04
N GLN A 70 21.52 4.55 -2.36
CA GLN A 70 22.76 5.01 -2.99
C GLN A 70 22.85 6.54 -3.10
N GLY A 71 21.86 7.27 -2.58
CA GLY A 71 21.84 8.74 -2.52
C GLY A 71 21.10 9.43 -3.67
N VAL A 72 20.39 8.68 -4.53
CA VAL A 72 19.53 9.28 -5.55
C VAL A 72 18.25 9.78 -4.90
N THR A 73 17.92 11.05 -5.11
CA THR A 73 16.61 11.58 -4.71
C THR A 73 15.55 11.12 -5.69
N ILE A 74 14.48 10.49 -5.18
CA ILE A 74 13.41 9.96 -6.03
C ILE A 74 12.11 10.68 -5.76
N ILE A 75 11.47 11.14 -6.82
CA ILE A 75 10.10 11.65 -6.80
C ILE A 75 9.28 10.71 -7.67
N LEU A 76 8.28 10.08 -7.09
CA LEU A 76 7.39 9.22 -7.87
C LEU A 76 5.93 9.64 -7.70
N THR A 77 5.16 9.51 -8.78
CA THR A 77 3.70 9.55 -8.70
C THR A 77 3.16 8.13 -8.78
N THR A 78 2.14 7.82 -8.01
CA THR A 78 1.44 6.54 -8.04
C THR A 78 0.03 6.70 -7.54
N HIS A 79 -0.87 5.85 -8.02
CA HIS A 79 -2.20 5.66 -7.43
C HIS A 79 -2.26 4.39 -6.54
N TYR A 80 -1.15 3.66 -6.43
CA TYR A 80 -1.01 2.54 -5.51
C TYR A 80 -0.47 3.04 -4.17
N LEU A 81 -1.35 3.24 -3.21
CA LEU A 81 -1.00 3.82 -1.90
C LEU A 81 -0.01 2.94 -1.13
N GLU A 82 -0.08 1.63 -1.28
CA GLU A 82 0.88 0.68 -0.73
C GLU A 82 2.33 0.95 -1.19
N GLU A 83 2.52 1.35 -2.46
CA GLU A 83 3.85 1.69 -2.98
C GLU A 83 4.39 2.96 -2.32
N ALA A 84 3.55 3.97 -2.17
CA ALA A 84 3.92 5.20 -1.50
C ALA A 84 4.29 4.96 -0.04
N GLU A 85 3.52 4.12 0.66
CA GLU A 85 3.76 3.75 2.05
C GLU A 85 5.08 2.99 2.23
N GLN A 86 5.38 2.05 1.33
CA GLN A 86 6.58 1.22 1.44
C GLN A 86 7.88 1.91 1.04
N LEU A 87 7.81 2.91 0.13
CA LEU A 87 8.98 3.50 -0.49
C LEU A 87 9.27 4.93 -0.06
N CYS A 88 8.24 5.70 0.28
CA CYS A 88 8.38 7.14 0.40
C CYS A 88 8.57 7.57 1.86
N ASP A 89 9.63 8.33 2.12
CA ASP A 89 9.82 8.99 3.42
C ASP A 89 8.76 10.09 3.65
N ARG A 90 8.32 10.74 2.56
CA ARG A 90 7.32 11.80 2.56
C ARG A 90 6.31 11.59 1.45
N VAL A 91 5.06 11.87 1.74
CA VAL A 91 3.95 11.73 0.80
C VAL A 91 3.19 13.05 0.67
N ALA A 92 2.88 13.42 -0.58
CA ALA A 92 1.94 14.48 -0.91
C ALA A 92 0.64 13.86 -1.43
N ILE A 93 -0.46 14.08 -0.74
CA ILE A 93 -1.81 13.66 -1.20
C ILE A 93 -2.40 14.82 -1.99
N ILE A 94 -2.74 14.55 -3.26
CA ILE A 94 -3.33 15.53 -4.17
C ILE A 94 -4.80 15.20 -4.38
N ASN A 95 -5.68 16.17 -4.16
CA ASN A 95 -7.11 16.05 -4.41
C ASN A 95 -7.61 17.29 -5.17
N HIS A 96 -8.35 17.09 -6.27
CA HIS A 96 -8.85 18.18 -7.12
C HIS A 96 -7.80 19.24 -7.49
N GLY A 97 -6.58 18.83 -7.80
CA GLY A 97 -5.47 19.72 -8.20
C GLY A 97 -4.85 20.53 -7.06
N LYS A 98 -5.20 20.22 -5.80
CA LYS A 98 -4.63 20.86 -4.61
C LYS A 98 -3.95 19.81 -3.73
N ILE A 99 -2.91 20.26 -3.02
CA ILE A 99 -2.27 19.42 -2.00
C ILE A 99 -3.20 19.38 -0.77
N ALA A 100 -3.79 18.21 -0.52
CA ALA A 100 -4.63 17.97 0.65
C ALA A 100 -3.78 17.70 1.91
N ALA A 101 -2.64 17.03 1.75
CA ALA A 101 -1.65 16.84 2.81
C ALA A 101 -0.25 16.69 2.21
N LEU A 102 0.78 17.10 3.00
CA LEU A 102 2.19 16.89 2.68
C LEU A 102 2.96 16.72 3.99
N ASP A 103 3.38 15.50 4.29
CA ASP A 103 4.16 15.22 5.50
C ASP A 103 5.01 13.95 5.32
N LYS A 104 5.75 13.57 6.38
CA LYS A 104 6.37 12.26 6.47
C LYS A 104 5.27 11.18 6.47
N THR A 105 5.57 10.04 5.85
CA THR A 105 4.64 8.90 5.80
C THR A 105 4.19 8.48 7.22
N GLU A 106 5.14 8.37 8.16
CA GLU A 106 4.85 8.05 9.56
C GLU A 106 3.90 9.04 10.22
N ASN A 107 4.07 10.35 9.96
CA ASN A 107 3.21 11.38 10.53
C ASN A 107 1.78 11.28 9.98
N LEU A 108 1.63 11.03 8.68
CA LEU A 108 0.32 10.85 8.05
C LEU A 108 -0.41 9.65 8.66
N LEU A 109 0.26 8.52 8.79
CA LEU A 109 -0.30 7.30 9.40
C LEU A 109 -0.67 7.51 10.87
N SER A 110 0.14 8.26 11.63
CA SER A 110 -0.12 8.54 13.05
C SER A 110 -1.37 9.37 13.32
N GLN A 111 -1.88 10.09 12.31
CA GLN A 111 -3.13 10.85 12.42
C GLN A 111 -4.39 9.97 12.39
N ILE A 112 -4.23 8.70 12.06
CA ILE A 112 -5.32 7.72 12.03
C ILE A 112 -5.20 6.84 13.26
N HIS A 113 -6.19 6.95 14.14
CA HIS A 113 -6.27 6.11 15.35
C HIS A 113 -7.07 4.82 15.12
N LEU A 114 -7.58 4.65 13.91
CA LEU A 114 -8.33 3.46 13.53
C LEU A 114 -7.39 2.26 13.38
N LYS A 115 -7.83 1.14 13.92
CA LYS A 115 -7.24 -0.18 13.71
C LYS A 115 -8.31 -1.15 13.21
N LYS A 116 -7.88 -2.13 12.43
CA LYS A 116 -8.72 -3.25 12.03
C LYS A 116 -8.26 -4.51 12.76
N ILE A 117 -9.18 -5.18 13.44
CA ILE A 117 -8.92 -6.47 14.06
C ILE A 117 -9.75 -7.53 13.35
N LYS A 118 -9.09 -8.62 12.95
CA LYS A 118 -9.71 -9.78 12.32
C LYS A 118 -9.71 -10.93 13.30
N PHE A 119 -10.85 -11.60 13.40
CA PHE A 119 -11.01 -12.79 14.21
C PHE A 119 -11.37 -13.97 13.32
N LYS A 120 -10.61 -15.03 13.39
CA LYS A 120 -11.00 -16.33 12.87
C LYS A 120 -11.77 -17.08 13.96
N VAL A 121 -12.97 -17.51 13.65
CA VAL A 121 -13.89 -18.12 14.63
C VAL A 121 -14.25 -19.56 14.24
N LYS A 122 -14.39 -20.44 15.25
CA LYS A 122 -14.66 -21.85 15.02
C LYS A 122 -16.11 -22.13 14.70
N ASN A 123 -17.01 -21.55 15.49
CA ASN A 123 -18.44 -21.73 15.36
C ASN A 123 -19.06 -20.48 14.70
N PHE A 124 -18.80 -20.35 13.38
CA PHE A 124 -19.26 -19.18 12.66
C PHE A 124 -20.79 -19.12 12.62
N LYS A 125 -21.30 -18.04 13.15
CA LYS A 125 -22.72 -17.65 13.04
C LYS A 125 -22.79 -16.14 12.91
N SER A 126 -23.81 -15.65 12.25
CA SER A 126 -24.10 -14.22 12.24
C SER A 126 -24.52 -13.78 13.64
N ILE A 127 -23.86 -12.74 14.15
CA ILE A 127 -24.14 -12.15 15.47
C ILE A 127 -24.73 -10.74 15.36
N GLY A 128 -25.17 -10.34 14.14
CA GLY A 128 -25.69 -9.02 13.82
C GLY A 128 -24.74 -8.16 13.01
N GLU A 129 -25.15 -6.97 12.61
CA GLU A 129 -24.31 -6.03 11.87
C GLU A 129 -23.32 -5.28 12.77
N TYR A 130 -23.62 -5.20 14.06
CA TYR A 130 -22.85 -4.47 15.04
C TYR A 130 -22.57 -5.35 16.25
N LEU A 131 -21.32 -5.31 16.72
CA LEU A 131 -20.94 -5.94 17.98
C LEU A 131 -21.53 -5.16 19.16
N ASP A 132 -21.60 -3.85 18.99
CA ASP A 132 -22.17 -2.86 19.88
C ASP A 132 -22.56 -1.63 19.03
N ASN A 133 -23.13 -0.59 19.61
CA ASN A 133 -23.69 0.56 18.88
C ASN A 133 -22.70 1.26 17.92
N ASN A 134 -21.39 1.14 18.16
CA ASN A 134 -20.34 1.82 17.42
C ASN A 134 -19.38 0.88 16.65
N LEU A 135 -19.43 -0.43 16.88
CA LEU A 135 -18.49 -1.39 16.29
C LEU A 135 -19.19 -2.23 15.22
N LYS A 136 -19.06 -1.77 13.97
CA LYS A 136 -19.59 -2.50 12.80
C LYS A 136 -18.78 -3.76 12.54
N ILE A 137 -19.49 -4.87 12.29
CA ILE A 137 -18.90 -6.15 11.95
C ILE A 137 -18.88 -6.30 10.44
N GLU A 138 -17.71 -6.56 9.89
CA GLU A 138 -17.52 -6.98 8.51
C GLU A 138 -17.36 -8.50 8.49
N TYR A 139 -18.24 -9.20 7.78
CA TYR A 139 -18.15 -10.64 7.61
C TYR A 139 -17.27 -10.98 6.42
N LEU A 140 -16.21 -11.71 6.66
CA LEU A 140 -15.23 -12.14 5.65
C LEU A 140 -15.46 -13.60 5.27
N LYS A 141 -14.70 -14.09 4.29
CA LYS A 141 -14.68 -15.53 3.92
C LYS A 141 -13.94 -16.33 5.01
N ASN A 142 -14.07 -17.66 4.95
CA ASN A 142 -13.33 -18.61 5.80
C ASN A 142 -13.57 -18.47 7.32
N ASN A 143 -14.82 -18.13 7.71
CA ASN A 143 -15.20 -17.96 9.12
C ASN A 143 -14.43 -16.83 9.83
N GLU A 144 -14.15 -15.76 9.11
CA GLU A 144 -13.50 -14.59 9.66
C GLU A 144 -14.50 -13.44 9.79
N ILE A 145 -14.32 -12.64 10.83
CA ILE A 145 -14.97 -11.35 11.01
C ILE A 145 -13.92 -10.27 11.24
N ALA A 146 -14.19 -9.07 10.76
CA ALA A 146 -13.34 -7.93 11.00
C ALA A 146 -14.11 -6.78 11.65
N ILE A 147 -13.43 -6.02 12.48
CA ILE A 147 -13.97 -4.87 13.18
C ILE A 147 -12.97 -3.74 13.07
N LYS A 148 -13.40 -2.57 12.57
CA LYS A 148 -12.64 -1.34 12.67
C LYS A 148 -13.01 -0.64 13.98
N TYR A 149 -11.99 -0.17 14.72
CA TYR A 149 -12.18 0.52 16.00
C TYR A 149 -11.13 1.62 16.18
N ASP A 150 -11.46 2.64 16.96
CA ASP A 150 -10.51 3.66 17.39
C ASP A 150 -9.76 3.18 18.63
N LYS A 151 -8.42 3.02 18.51
CA LYS A 151 -7.57 2.52 19.59
C LYS A 151 -7.46 3.49 20.78
N THR A 152 -7.89 4.76 20.63
CA THR A 152 -7.93 5.73 21.72
C THR A 152 -9.20 5.66 22.54
N GLU A 153 -10.28 5.07 21.97
CA GLU A 153 -11.58 4.98 22.61
C GLU A 153 -11.89 3.57 23.13
N ILE A 154 -11.37 2.52 22.45
CA ILE A 154 -11.75 1.13 22.72
C ILE A 154 -10.51 0.25 22.84
N ASN A 155 -10.45 -0.55 23.89
CA ASN A 155 -9.40 -1.54 24.08
C ASN A 155 -9.74 -2.85 23.34
N ILE A 156 -8.70 -3.52 22.84
CA ILE A 156 -8.82 -4.83 22.18
C ILE A 156 -9.48 -5.86 23.10
N GLU A 157 -9.19 -5.83 24.39
CA GLU A 157 -9.72 -6.74 25.38
C GLU A 157 -11.26 -6.67 25.44
N ASP A 158 -11.82 -5.45 25.41
CA ASP A 158 -13.27 -5.23 25.41
C ASP A 158 -13.93 -5.83 24.17
N ILE A 159 -13.27 -5.72 23.01
CA ILE A 159 -13.75 -6.31 21.75
C ILE A 159 -13.76 -7.85 21.86
N ILE A 160 -12.69 -8.44 22.38
CA ILE A 160 -12.57 -9.88 22.57
C ILE A 160 -13.66 -10.41 23.52
N LEU A 161 -13.89 -9.71 24.62
CA LEU A 161 -14.93 -10.09 25.60
C LEU A 161 -16.31 -10.07 24.96
N LYS A 162 -16.66 -9.00 24.24
CA LYS A 162 -17.95 -8.88 23.54
C LYS A 162 -18.18 -9.97 22.49
N ILE A 163 -17.13 -10.35 21.75
CA ILE A 163 -17.22 -11.46 20.77
C ILE A 163 -17.51 -12.78 21.48
N LYS A 164 -16.84 -13.05 22.60
CA LYS A 164 -17.07 -14.25 23.41
C LYS A 164 -18.48 -14.27 24.02
N GLU A 165 -18.98 -13.15 24.52
CA GLU A 165 -20.35 -13.00 25.02
C GLU A 165 -21.40 -13.30 23.95
N LYS A 166 -21.13 -12.98 22.69
CA LYS A 166 -21.96 -13.37 21.54
C LYS A 166 -21.88 -14.87 21.20
N GLY A 167 -21.05 -15.62 21.94
CA GLY A 167 -20.90 -17.08 21.82
C GLY A 167 -20.04 -17.52 20.65
N LEU A 168 -19.15 -16.66 20.13
CA LEU A 168 -18.16 -17.04 19.14
C LEU A 168 -16.88 -17.55 19.84
N GLU A 169 -16.34 -18.63 19.33
CA GLU A 169 -15.08 -19.24 19.78
C GLU A 169 -13.93 -18.76 18.90
N ILE A 170 -13.06 -17.92 19.45
CA ILE A 170 -11.94 -17.32 18.73
C ILE A 170 -10.85 -18.37 18.54
N GLN A 171 -10.41 -18.60 17.31
CA GLN A 171 -9.30 -19.47 16.94
C GLN A 171 -8.01 -18.69 16.72
N ASP A 172 -8.11 -17.51 16.10
CA ASP A 172 -6.97 -16.68 15.77
C ASP A 172 -7.36 -15.21 15.75
N ILE A 173 -6.40 -14.33 15.99
CA ILE A 173 -6.57 -12.88 16.01
C ILE A 173 -5.44 -12.26 15.19
N MET A 174 -5.79 -11.41 14.23
CA MET A 174 -4.87 -10.61 13.46
C MET A 174 -5.23 -9.14 13.58
N THR A 175 -4.26 -8.28 13.81
CA THR A 175 -4.47 -6.82 13.86
C THR A 175 -3.79 -6.16 12.67
N GLU A 176 -4.47 -5.21 12.05
CA GLU A 176 -3.93 -4.37 10.99
C GLU A 176 -3.96 -2.92 11.47
N ASP A 177 -2.83 -2.24 11.35
CA ASP A 177 -2.77 -0.79 11.56
C ASP A 177 -3.42 -0.07 10.37
N ALA A 178 -3.77 1.20 10.56
CA ALA A 178 -4.24 2.06 9.48
C ALA A 178 -3.14 2.23 8.42
N ASP A 179 -3.53 2.29 7.17
CA ASP A 179 -2.68 2.49 6.01
C ASP A 179 -2.92 3.86 5.35
N LEU A 180 -2.15 4.16 4.30
CA LEU A 180 -2.34 5.40 3.55
C LEU A 180 -3.69 5.48 2.83
N GLU A 181 -4.39 4.36 2.61
CA GLU A 181 -5.75 4.36 2.06
C GLU A 181 -6.75 4.95 3.06
N ASP A 182 -6.64 4.58 4.34
CA ASP A 182 -7.46 5.17 5.41
C ASP A 182 -7.19 6.68 5.55
N VAL A 183 -5.91 7.11 5.44
CA VAL A 183 -5.53 8.53 5.42
C VAL A 183 -6.16 9.26 4.24
N PHE A 184 -6.04 8.68 3.03
CA PHE A 184 -6.58 9.25 1.80
C PHE A 184 -8.09 9.42 1.89
N ILE A 185 -8.82 8.38 2.30
CA ILE A 185 -10.27 8.42 2.48
C ILE A 185 -10.66 9.52 3.47
N LYS A 186 -10.01 9.60 4.62
CA LYS A 186 -10.31 10.62 5.64
C LYS A 186 -10.13 12.05 5.12
N LEU A 187 -9.06 12.29 4.37
CA LEU A 187 -8.75 13.61 3.84
C LEU A 187 -9.61 14.02 2.63
N THR A 188 -10.13 13.04 1.88
CA THR A 188 -10.90 13.32 0.66
C THR A 188 -12.41 13.26 0.87
N SER A 189 -12.89 12.55 1.92
CA SER A 189 -14.32 12.43 2.24
C SER A 189 -14.92 13.67 2.91
N ASN A 190 -14.10 14.60 3.39
CA ASN A 190 -14.51 15.82 4.09
C ASN A 190 -14.45 17.07 3.17
N LEU A 191 -14.32 16.88 1.87
CA LEU A 191 -14.33 17.90 0.83
C LEU A 191 -15.46 17.60 -0.18
#